data_8c72acde30fab10065aa39214d86d9fb
#
_entry.id   8c72acde30fab10065aa39214d86d9fb
#
_cell.length_a   1.000
_cell.length_b   1.000
_cell.length_c   1.000
_cell.angle_alpha   90.00
_cell.angle_beta   90.00
_cell.angle_gamma   90.00
#
_symmetry.space_group_name_H-M   'P 1'
#
loop_
_entity.id
_entity.type
_entity.pdbx_description
1 polymer ?
#
loop_
_entity_poly.entity_id
_entity_poly.type
_entity_poly.pdbx_seq_one_letter_code
_entity_poly.pdbx_strand_id
1 'polypeptide(L)'
;MAGALAAGATLPRTALARQAIEIMWEDLIPPGVPYSEIIGEGVMDERNDLWLPEFDENAKKLNPVLDGAYIKMPGFIIPIETSTEGVTSFVLVPYVGACIHTPPPPPNQLVFVTTATPWPGDDLWEAVWVTGKMGHEITSTEVAETGYALAAEEMEIYIW
;
A
#
# COMPACT_ATOMS: atom_id res chain seq x y z
N MET A 1 -14.88 14.93 -62.71
CA MET A 1 -14.51 15.38 -61.36
C MET A 1 -14.42 14.16 -60.48
N ALA A 2 -13.19 13.72 -60.23
CA ALA A 2 -12.94 12.58 -59.36
C ALA A 2 -12.51 13.09 -57.98
N GLY A 3 -13.34 12.85 -56.95
CA GLY A 3 -13.04 13.18 -55.57
C GLY A 3 -12.27 12.05 -54.91
N ALA A 4 -11.00 12.28 -54.53
CA ALA A 4 -10.20 11.36 -53.76
C ALA A 4 -10.57 11.47 -52.27
N LEU A 5 -11.13 10.41 -51.71
CA LEU A 5 -11.28 10.22 -50.25
C LEU A 5 -9.97 9.81 -49.68
N ALA A 6 -9.32 10.68 -48.90
CA ALA A 6 -8.18 10.35 -48.10
C ALA A 6 -8.62 9.59 -46.82
N ALA A 7 -8.42 8.29 -46.79
CA ALA A 7 -8.58 7.48 -45.58
C ALA A 7 -7.43 7.78 -44.61
N GLY A 8 -7.70 8.54 -43.55
CA GLY A 8 -6.76 8.77 -42.47
C GLY A 8 -6.57 7.47 -41.64
N ALA A 9 -5.47 6.83 -41.78
CA ALA A 9 -5.09 5.71 -40.93
C ALA A 9 -4.70 6.25 -39.54
N THR A 10 -5.57 6.06 -38.54
CA THR A 10 -5.25 6.26 -37.15
C THR A 10 -4.38 5.09 -36.70
N LEU A 11 -3.09 5.33 -36.53
CA LEU A 11 -2.19 4.37 -35.89
C LEU A 11 -2.61 4.19 -34.42
N PRO A 12 -2.70 2.94 -33.93
CA PRO A 12 -2.95 2.72 -32.52
C PRO A 12 -1.78 3.29 -31.71
N ARG A 13 -2.10 4.23 -30.81
CA ARG A 13 -1.15 4.67 -29.79
C ARG A 13 -0.90 3.46 -28.89
N THR A 14 0.23 2.79 -29.07
CA THR A 14 0.73 1.86 -28.06
C THR A 14 0.99 2.68 -26.80
N ALA A 15 0.13 2.52 -25.80
CA ALA A 15 0.40 3.01 -24.46
C ALA A 15 1.68 2.27 -24.00
N LEU A 16 2.78 2.99 -23.85
CA LEU A 16 3.97 2.46 -23.21
C LEU A 16 3.53 2.04 -21.80
N ALA A 17 3.58 0.75 -21.51
CA ALA A 17 3.30 0.23 -20.19
C ALA A 17 4.22 0.97 -19.19
N ARG A 18 3.62 1.58 -18.18
CA ARG A 18 4.35 2.27 -17.13
C ARG A 18 5.16 1.21 -16.37
N GLN A 19 6.46 1.31 -16.39
CA GLN A 19 7.30 0.38 -15.65
C GLN A 19 7.29 0.77 -14.18
N ALA A 20 6.82 -0.13 -13.32
CA ALA A 20 6.83 0.06 -11.88
C ALA A 20 8.26 -0.10 -11.32
N ILE A 21 8.59 0.72 -10.34
CA ILE A 21 9.81 0.56 -9.55
C ILE A 21 9.49 -0.47 -8.45
N GLU A 22 10.21 -1.59 -8.43
CA GLU A 22 10.09 -2.55 -7.35
C GLU A 22 10.79 -2.02 -6.11
N ILE A 23 10.05 -1.98 -5.00
CA ILE A 23 10.54 -1.52 -3.70
C ILE A 23 10.23 -2.54 -2.62
N MET A 24 11.00 -2.50 -1.54
CA MET A 24 10.79 -3.28 -0.34
C MET A 24 10.44 -2.37 0.85
N TRP A 25 10.16 -2.97 1.98
CA TRP A 25 9.71 -2.25 3.18
C TRP A 25 10.74 -1.25 3.70
N GLU A 26 12.03 -1.55 3.55
CA GLU A 26 13.13 -0.68 3.94
C GLU A 26 13.17 0.61 3.14
N ASP A 27 12.72 0.58 1.88
CA ASP A 27 12.69 1.74 0.98
C ASP A 27 11.66 2.79 1.41
N LEU A 28 10.68 2.41 2.23
CA LEU A 28 9.69 3.33 2.80
C LEU A 28 10.32 4.30 3.81
N ILE A 29 11.43 3.91 4.43
CA ILE A 29 12.17 4.75 5.37
C ILE A 29 13.12 5.66 4.59
N PRO A 30 13.14 6.98 4.85
CA PRO A 30 14.08 7.87 4.18
C PRO A 30 15.53 7.44 4.41
N PRO A 31 16.43 7.57 3.42
CA PRO A 31 17.83 7.28 3.60
C PRO A 31 18.46 8.00 4.81
N GLY A 32 19.15 7.24 5.66
CA GLY A 32 19.80 7.79 6.87
C GLY A 32 18.89 7.93 8.09
N VAL A 33 17.59 7.62 7.96
CA VAL A 33 16.66 7.55 9.10
C VAL A 33 16.68 6.13 9.64
N PRO A 34 16.91 5.93 10.95
CA PRO A 34 16.83 4.60 11.54
C PRO A 34 15.39 4.11 11.60
N TYR A 35 15.20 2.79 11.71
CA TYR A 35 13.91 2.20 12.02
C TYR A 35 13.38 2.77 13.34
N SER A 36 12.09 3.08 13.39
CA SER A 36 11.46 3.65 14.58
C SER A 36 11.44 2.64 15.75
N GLU A 37 11.66 3.17 16.94
CA GLU A 37 11.60 2.40 18.17
C GLU A 37 10.32 2.72 18.97
N ILE A 38 9.82 1.73 19.70
CA ILE A 38 8.73 1.93 20.64
C ILE A 38 9.31 2.60 21.89
N ILE A 39 8.72 3.74 22.25
CA ILE A 39 9.06 4.51 23.45
C ILE A 39 7.86 4.54 24.41
N GLY A 40 8.10 4.52 25.71
CA GLY A 40 7.03 4.58 26.70
C GLY A 40 6.17 3.31 26.78
N GLU A 41 5.01 3.42 27.44
CA GLU A 41 4.13 2.29 27.73
C GLU A 41 3.01 2.09 26.68
N GLY A 42 2.86 3.02 25.74
CA GLY A 42 1.74 3.02 24.80
C GLY A 42 0.40 3.32 25.46
N VAL A 43 -0.67 3.19 24.72
CA VAL A 43 -2.05 3.43 25.17
C VAL A 43 -2.95 2.26 24.76
N MET A 44 -3.80 1.81 25.68
CA MET A 44 -4.84 0.84 25.35
C MET A 44 -6.06 1.56 24.76
N ASP A 45 -6.42 1.24 23.54
CA ASP A 45 -7.70 1.61 22.94
C ASP A 45 -8.76 0.59 23.38
N GLU A 46 -9.50 0.93 24.45
CA GLU A 46 -10.52 0.04 25.03
C GLU A 46 -11.70 -0.22 24.09
N ARG A 47 -11.92 0.62 23.06
CA ARG A 47 -13.03 0.45 22.11
C ARG A 47 -12.78 -0.67 21.12
N ASN A 48 -11.52 -0.78 20.71
CA ASN A 48 -11.10 -1.75 19.71
C ASN A 48 -10.31 -2.92 20.33
N ASP A 49 -10.12 -2.92 21.66
CA ASP A 49 -9.28 -3.88 22.40
C ASP A 49 -7.87 -3.98 21.79
N LEU A 50 -7.30 -2.82 21.44
CA LEU A 50 -6.04 -2.70 20.74
C LEU A 50 -5.04 -1.88 21.56
N TRP A 51 -3.86 -2.44 21.79
CA TRP A 51 -2.75 -1.69 22.36
C TRP A 51 -2.04 -0.87 21.27
N LEU A 52 -2.00 0.44 21.45
CA LEU A 52 -1.35 1.39 20.56
C LEU A 52 0.04 1.75 21.10
N PRO A 53 1.12 1.31 20.45
CA PRO A 53 2.46 1.68 20.86
C PRO A 53 2.72 3.17 20.65
N GLU A 54 3.51 3.75 21.52
CA GLU A 54 4.09 5.06 21.30
C GLU A 54 5.44 4.90 20.60
N PHE A 55 5.58 5.48 19.42
CA PHE A 55 6.80 5.44 18.62
C PHE A 55 7.60 6.73 18.76
N ASP A 56 8.91 6.65 18.51
CA ASP A 56 9.75 7.81 18.37
C ASP A 56 9.40 8.64 17.10
N GLU A 57 10.06 9.79 16.93
CA GLU A 57 9.77 10.71 15.81
C GLU A 57 10.06 10.11 14.41
N ASN A 58 10.84 9.02 14.33
CA ASN A 58 11.19 8.39 13.06
C ASN A 58 10.00 7.66 12.44
N ALA A 59 9.01 7.28 13.26
CA ALA A 59 7.81 6.57 12.80
C ALA A 59 7.00 7.30 11.72
N LYS A 60 7.07 8.62 11.69
CA LYS A 60 6.33 9.48 10.76
C LYS A 60 7.20 10.11 9.66
N LYS A 61 8.48 9.74 9.61
CA LYS A 61 9.37 10.19 8.54
C LYS A 61 9.13 9.34 7.30
N LEU A 62 8.65 9.97 6.24
CA LEU A 62 8.31 9.35 4.97
C LEU A 62 9.36 9.66 3.91
N ASN A 63 9.63 8.69 3.02
CA ASN A 63 10.60 8.84 1.95
C ASN A 63 10.01 9.71 0.81
N PRO A 64 10.47 10.98 0.62
CA PRO A 64 9.86 11.91 -0.32
C PRO A 64 9.95 11.47 -1.79
N VAL A 65 10.88 10.58 -2.13
CA VAL A 65 11.06 10.07 -3.49
C VAL A 65 9.87 9.20 -3.92
N LEU A 66 9.15 8.62 -2.96
CA LEU A 66 8.02 7.74 -3.23
C LEU A 66 6.70 8.49 -3.46
N ASP A 67 6.63 9.78 -3.14
CA ASP A 67 5.42 10.57 -3.36
C ASP A 67 5.14 10.74 -4.86
N GLY A 68 4.02 10.18 -5.32
CA GLY A 68 3.63 10.15 -6.73
C GLY A 68 4.34 9.09 -7.56
N ALA A 69 5.23 8.28 -6.99
CA ALA A 69 5.94 7.22 -7.69
C ALA A 69 4.99 6.06 -8.08
N TYR A 70 5.26 5.45 -9.23
CA TYR A 70 4.60 4.21 -9.65
C TYR A 70 5.46 3.03 -9.24
N ILE A 71 4.97 2.27 -8.26
CA ILE A 71 5.77 1.25 -7.56
C ILE A 71 5.10 -0.12 -7.59
N LYS A 72 5.89 -1.15 -7.30
CA LYS A 72 5.46 -2.51 -6.99
C LYS A 72 6.10 -2.94 -5.68
N MET A 73 5.30 -3.39 -4.71
CA MET A 73 5.80 -3.84 -3.42
C MET A 73 5.04 -5.05 -2.89
N PRO A 74 5.70 -5.92 -2.11
CA PRO A 74 5.05 -7.09 -1.53
C PRO A 74 4.52 -6.81 -0.14
N GLY A 75 3.54 -7.60 0.30
CA GLY A 75 3.06 -7.58 1.69
C GLY A 75 1.87 -8.49 1.92
N PHE A 76 1.32 -8.42 3.13
CA PHE A 76 0.14 -9.15 3.55
C PHE A 76 -1.04 -8.20 3.69
N ILE A 77 -2.24 -8.70 3.42
CA ILE A 77 -3.48 -7.92 3.41
C ILE A 77 -4.15 -7.99 4.78
N ILE A 78 -4.48 -6.82 5.35
CA ILE A 78 -5.46 -6.69 6.43
C ILE A 78 -6.66 -5.94 5.86
N PRO A 79 -7.78 -6.61 5.56
CA PRO A 79 -8.94 -5.98 4.94
C PRO A 79 -9.54 -4.89 5.83
N ILE A 80 -9.93 -3.76 5.21
CA ILE A 80 -10.71 -2.68 5.83
C ILE A 80 -12.12 -2.68 5.27
N GLU A 81 -12.25 -2.68 3.94
CA GLU A 81 -13.55 -2.72 3.27
C GLU A 81 -13.61 -3.90 2.31
N THR A 82 -14.76 -4.55 2.31
CA THR A 82 -15.05 -5.68 1.44
C THR A 82 -16.35 -5.46 0.70
N SER A 83 -16.43 -6.00 -0.52
CA SER A 83 -17.65 -6.10 -1.33
C SER A 83 -18.01 -7.57 -1.53
N THR A 84 -19.09 -7.82 -2.26
CA THR A 84 -19.45 -9.19 -2.68
C THR A 84 -18.44 -9.82 -3.65
N GLU A 85 -17.58 -9.00 -4.25
CA GLU A 85 -16.57 -9.43 -5.22
C GLU A 85 -15.16 -9.55 -4.63
N GLY A 86 -14.98 -9.12 -3.37
CA GLY A 86 -13.71 -9.20 -2.67
C GLY A 86 -13.33 -7.93 -1.90
N VAL A 87 -12.06 -7.82 -1.53
CA VAL A 87 -11.50 -6.71 -0.75
C VAL A 87 -11.30 -5.50 -1.65
N THR A 88 -11.81 -4.34 -1.23
CA THR A 88 -11.73 -3.06 -1.96
C THR A 88 -10.76 -2.07 -1.35
N SER A 89 -10.55 -2.15 -0.03
CA SER A 89 -9.48 -1.41 0.66
C SER A 89 -8.89 -2.23 1.80
N PHE A 90 -7.60 -2.04 2.05
CA PHE A 90 -6.87 -2.80 3.05
C PHE A 90 -5.62 -2.06 3.53
N VAL A 91 -5.09 -2.49 4.68
CA VAL A 91 -3.73 -2.14 5.09
C VAL A 91 -2.79 -3.22 4.62
N LEU A 92 -1.77 -2.83 3.85
CA LEU A 92 -0.66 -3.70 3.49
C LEU A 92 0.39 -3.65 4.59
N VAL A 93 0.83 -4.83 5.06
CA VAL A 93 1.75 -4.98 6.18
C VAL A 93 2.94 -5.88 5.83
N PRO A 94 4.10 -5.72 6.50
CA PRO A 94 5.33 -6.43 6.14
C PRO A 94 5.36 -7.90 6.54
N TYR A 95 4.57 -8.31 7.51
CA TYR A 95 4.58 -9.69 8.01
C TYR A 95 3.20 -10.13 8.50
N VAL A 96 3.00 -11.44 8.51
CA VAL A 96 1.78 -12.08 9.00
C VAL A 96 1.56 -11.78 10.49
N GLY A 97 0.33 -11.41 10.85
CA GLY A 97 -0.03 -11.14 12.24
C GLY A 97 0.29 -9.73 12.74
N ALA A 98 0.86 -8.88 11.89
CA ALA A 98 0.98 -7.46 12.20
C ALA A 98 -0.40 -6.88 12.58
N CYS A 99 -0.46 -6.09 13.64
CA CYS A 99 -1.70 -5.46 14.16
C CYS A 99 -2.74 -6.41 14.81
N ILE A 100 -2.51 -7.73 14.82
CA ILE A 100 -3.46 -8.70 15.40
C ILE A 100 -2.90 -9.35 16.68
N HIS A 101 -1.67 -9.83 16.63
CA HIS A 101 -1.04 -10.59 17.74
C HIS A 101 0.28 -9.98 18.19
N THR A 102 0.79 -9.01 17.47
CA THR A 102 2.03 -8.27 17.76
C THR A 102 1.75 -6.78 17.70
N PRO A 103 2.56 -5.95 18.37
CA PRO A 103 2.44 -4.51 18.21
C PRO A 103 2.42 -4.12 16.73
N PRO A 104 1.53 -3.20 16.31
CA PRO A 104 1.51 -2.75 14.93
C PRO A 104 2.88 -2.15 14.56
N PRO A 105 3.32 -2.31 13.30
CA PRO A 105 4.47 -1.57 12.80
C PRO A 105 4.26 -0.05 12.89
N PRO A 106 5.33 0.75 12.87
CA PRO A 106 5.20 2.21 12.85
C PRO A 106 4.50 2.69 11.57
N PRO A 107 3.85 3.86 11.57
CA PRO A 107 3.10 4.38 10.43
C PRO A 107 3.84 4.37 9.10
N ASN A 108 5.15 4.65 9.09
CA ASN A 108 5.97 4.59 7.88
C ASN A 108 6.28 3.17 7.38
N GLN A 109 5.77 2.15 8.06
CA GLN A 109 5.83 0.74 7.67
C GLN A 109 4.42 0.15 7.46
N LEU A 110 3.43 1.01 7.23
CA LEU A 110 2.05 0.64 6.92
C LEU A 110 1.57 1.42 5.71
N VAL A 111 0.92 0.74 4.78
CA VAL A 111 0.41 1.33 3.54
C VAL A 111 -1.09 1.08 3.43
N PHE A 112 -1.88 2.17 3.38
CA PHE A 112 -3.29 2.07 3.07
C PHE A 112 -3.48 1.88 1.56
N VAL A 113 -4.13 0.81 1.16
CA VAL A 113 -4.33 0.47 -0.25
C VAL A 113 -5.81 0.53 -0.61
N THR A 114 -6.09 1.18 -1.73
CA THR A 114 -7.40 1.11 -2.41
C THR A 114 -7.23 0.44 -3.75
N THR A 115 -8.19 -0.38 -4.17
CA THR A 115 -8.15 -1.03 -5.47
C THR A 115 -9.46 -0.85 -6.22
N ALA A 116 -9.37 -0.52 -7.52
CA ALA A 116 -10.54 -0.39 -8.38
C ALA A 116 -11.14 -1.75 -8.75
N THR A 117 -10.32 -2.80 -8.79
CA THR A 117 -10.74 -4.18 -9.00
C THR A 117 -10.64 -4.91 -7.65
N PRO A 118 -11.77 -5.36 -7.06
CA PRO A 118 -11.74 -6.05 -5.77
C PRO A 118 -10.81 -7.28 -5.82
N TRP A 119 -10.00 -7.45 -4.77
CA TRP A 119 -9.14 -8.62 -4.63
C TRP A 119 -9.98 -9.80 -4.15
N PRO A 120 -10.04 -10.91 -4.90
CA PRO A 120 -10.95 -12.02 -4.60
C PRO A 120 -10.51 -12.89 -3.42
N GLY A 121 -9.27 -12.71 -2.93
CA GLY A 121 -8.76 -13.45 -1.78
C GLY A 121 -9.33 -12.91 -0.46
N ASP A 122 -9.67 -13.80 0.44
CA ASP A 122 -10.07 -13.52 1.81
C ASP A 122 -9.08 -14.11 2.84
N ASP A 123 -8.00 -14.71 2.35
CA ASP A 123 -6.96 -15.29 3.19
C ASP A 123 -5.97 -14.21 3.64
N LEU A 124 -6.04 -13.85 4.92
CA LEU A 124 -5.13 -12.88 5.57
C LEU A 124 -3.66 -13.35 5.59
N TRP A 125 -3.41 -14.59 5.27
CA TRP A 125 -2.08 -15.20 5.29
C TRP A 125 -1.41 -15.20 3.92
N GLU A 126 -2.13 -14.81 2.89
CA GLU A 126 -1.63 -14.75 1.53
C GLU A 126 -0.80 -13.49 1.31
N ALA A 127 0.42 -13.68 0.86
CA ALA A 127 1.27 -12.58 0.46
C ALA A 127 0.94 -12.16 -0.98
N VAL A 128 0.91 -10.86 -1.24
CA VAL A 128 0.61 -10.29 -2.54
C VAL A 128 1.68 -9.29 -2.99
N TRP A 129 1.84 -9.15 -4.30
CA TRP A 129 2.43 -7.98 -4.91
C TRP A 129 1.34 -6.98 -5.23
N VAL A 130 1.56 -5.73 -4.88
CA VAL A 130 0.68 -4.62 -5.20
C VAL A 130 1.42 -3.61 -6.06
N THR A 131 0.85 -3.28 -7.21
CA THR A 131 1.42 -2.32 -8.16
C THR A 131 0.48 -1.14 -8.32
N GLY A 132 1.00 0.07 -8.21
CA GLY A 132 0.18 1.27 -8.35
C GLY A 132 0.92 2.56 -8.00
N LYS A 133 0.16 3.64 -7.90
CA LYS A 133 0.69 4.96 -7.56
C LYS A 133 0.73 5.15 -6.04
N MET A 134 1.93 5.40 -5.52
CA MET A 134 2.17 5.71 -4.11
C MET A 134 1.97 7.19 -3.84
N GLY A 135 1.47 7.52 -2.65
CA GLY A 135 1.39 8.89 -2.12
C GLY A 135 1.74 8.94 -0.64
N HIS A 136 2.15 10.12 -0.20
CA HIS A 136 2.34 10.45 1.21
C HIS A 136 1.02 10.93 1.78
N GLU A 137 0.29 10.03 2.40
CA GLU A 137 -0.98 10.36 3.04
C GLU A 137 -1.09 9.58 4.34
N ILE A 138 -1.05 10.33 5.45
CA ILE A 138 -1.30 9.73 6.77
C ILE A 138 -2.79 9.48 6.90
N THR A 139 -3.16 8.22 6.97
CA THR A 139 -4.56 7.77 7.07
C THR A 139 -4.74 6.99 8.36
N SER A 140 -5.73 7.39 9.15
CA SER A 140 -6.17 6.62 10.32
C SER A 140 -7.22 5.60 9.90
N THR A 141 -6.95 4.33 10.15
CA THR A 141 -7.89 3.23 9.92
C THR A 141 -8.34 2.63 11.25
N GLU A 142 -9.26 1.66 11.21
CA GLU A 142 -9.70 0.94 12.41
C GLU A 142 -8.59 0.08 13.03
N VAL A 143 -7.55 -0.25 12.28
CA VAL A 143 -6.47 -1.13 12.72
C VAL A 143 -5.17 -0.39 13.04
N ALA A 144 -4.87 0.71 12.34
CA ALA A 144 -3.65 1.48 12.56
C ALA A 144 -3.65 2.83 11.83
N GLU A 145 -2.69 3.69 12.18
CA GLU A 145 -2.32 4.87 11.41
C GLU A 145 -1.28 4.46 10.34
N THR A 146 -1.57 4.72 9.07
CA THR A 146 -0.68 4.41 7.94
C THR A 146 0.01 5.67 7.44
N GLY A 147 1.29 5.58 7.07
CA GLY A 147 2.07 6.71 6.55
C GLY A 147 1.95 6.90 5.03
N TYR A 148 1.58 5.85 4.32
CA TYR A 148 1.49 5.85 2.86
C TYR A 148 0.10 5.44 2.40
N ALA A 149 -0.29 5.95 1.23
CA ALA A 149 -1.45 5.49 0.48
C ALA A 149 -1.01 4.95 -0.89
N LEU A 150 -1.61 3.87 -1.34
CA LEU A 150 -1.31 3.24 -2.63
C LEU A 150 -2.62 3.00 -3.39
N ALA A 151 -2.75 3.64 -4.55
CA ALA A 151 -3.84 3.37 -5.47
C ALA A 151 -3.43 2.18 -6.36
N ALA A 152 -3.89 0.99 -6.00
CA ALA A 152 -3.52 -0.24 -6.69
C ALA A 152 -4.21 -0.35 -8.04
N GLU A 153 -3.42 -0.59 -9.09
CA GLU A 153 -3.87 -0.86 -10.45
C GLU A 153 -3.76 -2.35 -10.78
N GLU A 154 -2.76 -3.05 -10.20
CA GLU A 154 -2.54 -4.48 -10.38
C GLU A 154 -2.19 -5.15 -9.05
N MET A 155 -2.68 -6.36 -8.87
CA MET A 155 -2.33 -7.21 -7.74
C MET A 155 -2.11 -8.64 -8.20
N GLU A 156 -1.14 -9.31 -7.63
CA GLU A 156 -0.80 -10.70 -7.93
C GLU A 156 -0.31 -11.43 -6.67
N ILE A 157 -0.47 -12.74 -6.63
CA ILE A 157 0.02 -13.56 -5.53
C ILE A 157 1.56 -13.51 -5.51
N TYR A 158 2.13 -13.30 -4.34
CA TYR A 158 3.57 -13.40 -4.11
C TYR A 158 3.93 -14.86 -3.85
N ILE A 159 4.70 -15.45 -4.76
CA ILE A 159 5.18 -16.82 -4.64
C ILE A 159 6.64 -16.77 -4.19
N TRP A 160 6.95 -17.42 -3.08
CA TRP A 160 8.29 -17.51 -2.47
C TRP A 160 9.22 -18.38 -3.30
#